data_651e85df401cf26d3958e2e4f995fd5f
#
_entry.id   651e85df401cf26d3958e2e4f995fd5f
#
_cell.length_a   1.000
_cell.length_b   1.000
_cell.length_c   1.000
_cell.angle_alpha   90.00
_cell.angle_beta   90.00
_cell.angle_gamma   90.00
#
_symmetry.space_group_name_H-M   'P 1'
#
loop_
_entity.id
_entity.type
_entity.pdbx_description
1 polymer ?
#
loop_
_entity_poly.entity_id
_entity_poly.type
_entity_poly.pdbx_seq_one_letter_code
_entity_poly.pdbx_strand_id
1 'polypeptide(L)'
;MRLTKNPMPSQEPDVRAHNFLEVTNGYTDEMAVDEALRCLSCKNMPCVSGCPVNIHIPEFIAKIKEGDFEGAYEVISRTSSLPAVCGRVCPQETQCESKCVRGIKGEPVGIGRLERFVADWHNAHSDAVPKCAPDNGHRVAVVGSGPSGLTCAGDLAKRGYKVTVFEALHTAGGVLVYGIPEFRLPKSIVSKEVENLSSMGVDIETNMVVGKTLTIDEIFDMGYEAVFIGSGAGLPNFMGIPGEELKGVYSANEFLTRSNLMKAYKDDPVTPIMKGGKVAVVGGGNVAMDAARTALRLGAEKVYIVYRRSLDELPARKEEVEHAMEEGIEFKLLNNPVEIIGYNNPDDRRDPKNGFVTGIKCIKMELGEPDERGRRRPIPIEGSEFVLDVDTVVISIGTSPNPLIKSTTKGLDVNKRGGIIIEEATGATTKEGVYAGGDAVTGAATVISAMGAGKLAAKSIDEYLSK
;
A
#
# COMPACT_ATOMS: atom_id res chain seq x y z
N MET A 1 2.17 24.78 -25.74
CA MET A 1 2.36 23.61 -24.86
C MET A 1 1.05 23.36 -24.13
N ARG A 2 0.50 22.13 -24.22
CA ARG A 2 -0.80 21.76 -23.65
C ARG A 2 -0.81 21.95 -22.11
N LEU A 3 -1.92 22.47 -21.55
CA LEU A 3 -2.07 22.75 -20.12
C LEU A 3 -2.51 21.52 -19.31
N THR A 4 -3.25 20.61 -19.94
CA THR A 4 -3.75 19.37 -19.34
C THR A 4 -2.82 18.19 -19.64
N LYS A 5 -2.74 17.21 -18.72
CA LYS A 5 -2.01 15.95 -18.96
C LYS A 5 -2.80 15.01 -19.88
N ASN A 6 -2.14 14.04 -20.49
CA ASN A 6 -2.83 12.99 -21.22
C ASN A 6 -3.74 12.21 -20.26
N PRO A 7 -5.02 11.96 -20.63
CA PRO A 7 -5.86 11.08 -19.83
C PRO A 7 -5.23 9.69 -19.75
N MET A 8 -5.42 9.02 -18.61
CA MET A 8 -5.03 7.62 -18.50
C MET A 8 -6.11 6.76 -19.16
N PRO A 9 -5.77 5.97 -20.19
CA PRO A 9 -6.71 5.02 -20.76
C PRO A 9 -7.18 4.02 -19.70
N SER A 10 -8.47 3.80 -19.59
CA SER A 10 -9.08 2.92 -18.58
C SER A 10 -10.25 2.15 -19.17
N GLN A 11 -10.62 1.03 -18.53
CA GLN A 11 -11.85 0.33 -18.82
C GLN A 11 -13.07 1.21 -18.49
N GLU A 12 -14.15 1.06 -19.25
CA GLU A 12 -15.42 1.71 -18.96
C GLU A 12 -15.93 1.34 -17.54
N PRO A 13 -16.51 2.29 -16.77
CA PRO A 13 -16.91 2.06 -15.38
C PRO A 13 -17.80 0.84 -15.17
N ASP A 14 -18.84 0.68 -16.01
CA ASP A 14 -19.77 -0.46 -15.93
C ASP A 14 -19.09 -1.80 -16.23
N VAL A 15 -18.04 -1.81 -17.05
CA VAL A 15 -17.29 -3.03 -17.38
C VAL A 15 -16.33 -3.38 -16.24
N ARG A 16 -15.54 -2.39 -15.77
CA ARG A 16 -14.53 -2.62 -14.75
C ARG A 16 -15.11 -2.93 -13.37
N ALA A 17 -16.33 -2.47 -13.09
CA ALA A 17 -17.05 -2.77 -11.84
C ALA A 17 -17.35 -4.27 -11.65
N HIS A 18 -17.28 -5.08 -12.71
CA HIS A 18 -17.65 -6.49 -12.70
C HIS A 18 -16.50 -7.45 -13.01
N ASN A 19 -15.26 -6.97 -13.04
CA ASN A 19 -14.10 -7.83 -13.27
C ASN A 19 -12.90 -7.44 -12.40
N PHE A 20 -11.89 -8.31 -12.32
CA PHE A 20 -10.64 -8.09 -11.57
C PHE A 20 -9.45 -7.77 -12.45
N LEU A 21 -9.65 -7.47 -13.73
CA LEU A 21 -8.59 -7.02 -14.63
C LEU A 21 -8.12 -5.61 -14.23
N GLU A 22 -6.89 -5.27 -14.58
CA GLU A 22 -6.34 -3.94 -14.29
C GLU A 22 -7.23 -2.84 -14.88
N VAL A 23 -7.61 -1.86 -14.07
CA VAL A 23 -8.55 -0.79 -14.45
C VAL A 23 -7.97 0.11 -15.51
N THR A 24 -6.71 0.48 -15.39
CA THR A 24 -6.01 1.40 -16.30
C THR A 24 -5.12 0.64 -17.26
N ASN A 25 -5.13 1.04 -18.55
CA ASN A 25 -4.44 0.32 -19.62
C ASN A 25 -3.00 0.81 -19.87
N GLY A 26 -2.57 1.90 -19.20
CA GLY A 26 -1.27 2.52 -19.45
C GLY A 26 -1.23 3.43 -20.68
N TYR A 27 -0.11 4.09 -20.90
CA TYR A 27 0.13 4.91 -22.08
C TYR A 27 0.67 4.07 -23.25
N THR A 28 0.38 4.50 -24.47
CA THR A 28 1.14 4.09 -25.66
C THR A 28 2.44 4.88 -25.76
N ASP A 29 3.34 4.46 -26.66
CA ASP A 29 4.61 5.15 -26.91
C ASP A 29 4.37 6.63 -27.29
N GLU A 30 3.41 6.89 -28.17
CA GLU A 30 3.06 8.24 -28.62
C GLU A 30 2.49 9.09 -27.47
N MET A 31 1.63 8.51 -26.64
CA MET A 31 1.08 9.20 -25.47
C MET A 31 2.16 9.53 -24.45
N ALA A 32 3.10 8.64 -24.23
CA ALA A 32 4.20 8.83 -23.30
C ALA A 32 5.14 9.95 -23.78
N VAL A 33 5.53 9.94 -25.05
CA VAL A 33 6.36 11.00 -25.65
C VAL A 33 5.65 12.35 -25.60
N ASP A 34 4.35 12.42 -25.97
CA ASP A 34 3.57 13.66 -25.94
C ASP A 34 3.42 14.21 -24.50
N GLU A 35 3.19 13.34 -23.50
CA GLU A 35 3.17 13.77 -22.10
C GLU A 35 4.55 14.22 -21.61
N ALA A 36 5.62 13.51 -21.99
CA ALA A 36 6.99 13.88 -21.68
C ALA A 36 7.37 15.26 -22.20
N LEU A 37 6.90 15.65 -23.38
CA LEU A 37 7.12 16.97 -23.99
C LEU A 37 6.57 18.13 -23.13
N ARG A 38 5.65 17.87 -22.21
CA ARG A 38 5.14 18.86 -21.25
C ARG A 38 6.14 19.23 -20.16
N CYS A 39 7.16 18.39 -19.92
CA CYS A 39 8.17 18.64 -18.90
C CYS A 39 9.10 19.79 -19.30
N LEU A 40 9.27 20.75 -18.39
CA LEU A 40 10.09 21.96 -18.59
C LEU A 40 11.59 21.73 -18.33
N SER A 41 11.98 20.53 -17.89
CA SER A 41 13.38 20.22 -17.50
C SER A 41 13.96 21.24 -16.54
N CYS A 42 13.23 21.54 -15.45
CA CYS A 42 13.54 22.60 -14.49
C CYS A 42 14.93 22.41 -13.87
N LYS A 43 15.76 23.45 -13.85
CA LYS A 43 17.12 23.40 -13.26
C LYS A 43 17.12 22.98 -11.78
N ASN A 44 16.15 23.44 -11.00
CA ASN A 44 16.04 23.12 -9.56
C ASN A 44 15.30 21.84 -9.26
N MET A 45 14.77 21.14 -10.28
CA MET A 45 14.12 19.81 -10.18
C MET A 45 13.20 19.62 -8.95
N PRO A 46 12.21 20.50 -8.69
CA PRO A 46 11.42 20.42 -7.44
C PRO A 46 10.64 19.11 -7.31
N CYS A 47 10.28 18.46 -8.41
CA CYS A 47 9.62 17.15 -8.41
C CYS A 47 10.49 16.04 -7.77
N VAL A 48 11.82 16.11 -7.88
CA VAL A 48 12.74 15.14 -7.26
C VAL A 48 12.62 15.18 -5.74
N SER A 49 12.56 16.37 -5.14
CA SER A 49 12.40 16.53 -3.69
C SER A 49 11.04 16.06 -3.17
N GLY A 50 10.08 15.86 -4.06
CA GLY A 50 8.76 15.27 -3.73
C GLY A 50 8.74 13.74 -3.79
N CYS A 51 9.82 13.10 -4.23
CA CYS A 51 9.94 11.65 -4.31
C CYS A 51 10.75 11.10 -3.13
N PRO A 52 10.18 10.24 -2.26
CA PRO A 52 10.88 9.67 -1.10
C PRO A 52 12.13 8.86 -1.42
N VAL A 53 12.27 8.38 -2.65
CA VAL A 53 13.47 7.67 -3.13
C VAL A 53 14.33 8.49 -4.10
N ASN A 54 13.99 9.78 -4.28
CA ASN A 54 14.76 10.75 -5.08
C ASN A 54 15.02 10.30 -6.53
N ILE A 55 14.01 9.80 -7.24
CA ILE A 55 14.14 9.49 -8.67
C ILE A 55 14.50 10.77 -9.43
N HIS A 56 15.48 10.69 -10.34
CA HIS A 56 15.91 11.79 -11.21
C HIS A 56 14.87 12.07 -12.31
N ILE A 57 13.70 12.59 -11.89
CA ILE A 57 12.49 12.72 -12.72
C ILE A 57 12.72 13.46 -14.04
N PRO A 58 13.36 14.67 -14.10
CA PRO A 58 13.61 15.33 -15.37
C PRO A 58 14.52 14.56 -16.31
N GLU A 59 15.44 13.74 -15.78
CA GLU A 59 16.37 12.93 -16.57
C GLU A 59 15.65 11.78 -17.27
N PHE A 60 14.84 10.97 -16.55
CA PHE A 60 14.12 9.89 -17.20
C PHE A 60 13.06 10.40 -18.19
N ILE A 61 12.42 11.55 -17.88
CA ILE A 61 11.48 12.18 -18.82
C ILE A 61 12.19 12.68 -20.08
N ALA A 62 13.42 13.18 -19.96
CA ALA A 62 14.23 13.58 -21.12
C ALA A 62 14.51 12.38 -22.04
N LYS A 63 14.83 11.22 -21.46
CA LYS A 63 15.01 9.96 -22.20
C LYS A 63 13.74 9.52 -22.95
N ILE A 64 12.57 9.66 -22.33
CA ILE A 64 11.28 9.37 -23.00
C ILE A 64 11.09 10.31 -24.22
N LYS A 65 11.42 11.60 -24.10
CA LYS A 65 11.34 12.54 -25.23
C LYS A 65 12.19 12.14 -26.43
N GLU A 66 13.32 11.47 -26.17
CA GLU A 66 14.25 10.98 -27.18
C GLU A 66 13.85 9.61 -27.75
N GLY A 67 12.80 8.97 -27.20
CA GLY A 67 12.41 7.61 -27.54
C GLY A 67 13.32 6.54 -26.92
N ASP A 68 14.21 6.91 -26.00
CA ASP A 68 15.13 6.01 -25.29
C ASP A 68 14.45 5.49 -24.00
N PHE A 69 13.50 4.57 -24.16
CA PHE A 69 12.69 4.05 -23.04
C PHE A 69 13.51 3.17 -22.09
N GLU A 70 14.46 2.39 -22.62
CA GLU A 70 15.38 1.61 -21.77
C GLU A 70 16.29 2.52 -20.96
N GLY A 71 16.88 3.54 -21.57
CA GLY A 71 17.66 4.55 -20.84
C GLY A 71 16.83 5.29 -19.78
N ALA A 72 15.53 5.49 -20.02
CA ALA A 72 14.61 6.04 -19.00
C ALA A 72 14.45 5.07 -17.80
N TYR A 73 14.31 3.77 -18.06
CA TYR A 73 14.25 2.75 -17.02
C TYR A 73 15.54 2.68 -16.21
N GLU A 74 16.70 2.72 -16.87
CA GLU A 74 18.00 2.75 -16.18
C GLU A 74 18.10 3.93 -15.21
N VAL A 75 17.59 5.12 -15.58
CA VAL A 75 17.56 6.28 -14.67
C VAL A 75 16.68 6.03 -13.46
N ILE A 76 15.48 5.49 -13.63
CA ILE A 76 14.55 5.19 -12.54
C ILE A 76 15.13 4.13 -11.60
N SER A 77 15.68 3.04 -12.15
CA SER A 77 16.17 1.88 -11.40
C SER A 77 17.43 2.13 -10.59
N ARG A 78 18.14 3.26 -10.81
CA ARG A 78 19.24 3.71 -9.93
C ARG A 78 18.79 3.93 -8.49
N THR A 79 17.56 4.38 -8.29
CA THR A 79 17.04 4.75 -6.96
C THR A 79 15.73 4.07 -6.59
N SER A 80 14.94 3.57 -7.52
CA SER A 80 13.70 2.84 -7.29
C SER A 80 13.91 1.35 -7.56
N SER A 81 13.53 0.51 -6.59
CA SER A 81 13.60 -0.95 -6.71
C SER A 81 12.27 -1.57 -7.18
N LEU A 82 11.18 -0.80 -7.21
CA LEU A 82 9.83 -1.27 -7.55
C LEU A 82 9.11 -0.28 -8.49
N PRO A 83 9.68 0.08 -9.66
CA PRO A 83 9.12 1.13 -10.51
C PRO A 83 7.75 0.80 -11.08
N ALA A 84 7.50 -0.45 -11.46
CA ALA A 84 6.20 -0.88 -11.99
C ALA A 84 5.08 -0.79 -10.95
N VAL A 85 5.42 -1.00 -9.68
CA VAL A 85 4.52 -0.81 -8.53
C VAL A 85 4.29 0.67 -8.28
N CYS A 86 5.35 1.47 -8.17
CA CYS A 86 5.28 2.90 -7.84
C CYS A 86 4.46 3.69 -8.87
N GLY A 87 4.64 3.43 -10.15
CA GLY A 87 3.89 4.07 -11.22
C GLY A 87 2.37 3.84 -11.12
N ARG A 88 1.93 2.75 -10.44
CA ARG A 88 0.52 2.40 -10.23
C ARG A 88 -0.06 2.93 -8.92
N VAL A 89 0.69 2.86 -7.82
CA VAL A 89 0.12 3.01 -6.47
C VAL A 89 0.57 4.23 -5.69
N CYS A 90 1.63 4.93 -6.13
CA CYS A 90 2.07 6.17 -5.48
C CYS A 90 0.97 7.24 -5.52
N PRO A 91 0.75 8.00 -4.44
CA PRO A 91 -0.10 9.18 -4.45
C PRO A 91 0.66 10.38 -5.06
N GLN A 92 0.94 10.32 -6.36
CA GLN A 92 1.79 11.29 -7.06
C GLN A 92 1.27 12.73 -6.91
N GLU A 93 -0.06 12.89 -6.85
CA GLU A 93 -0.75 14.18 -6.68
C GLU A 93 -0.38 14.90 -5.38
N THR A 94 0.08 14.19 -4.36
CA THR A 94 0.56 14.76 -3.08
C THR A 94 2.07 14.71 -2.92
N GLN A 95 2.78 14.07 -3.85
CA GLN A 95 4.23 13.86 -3.83
C GLN A 95 4.93 14.59 -4.97
N CYS A 96 5.49 13.86 -5.95
CA CYS A 96 6.28 14.43 -7.03
C CYS A 96 5.48 15.39 -7.94
N GLU A 97 4.23 15.06 -8.28
CA GLU A 97 3.37 15.90 -9.11
C GLU A 97 2.95 17.17 -8.40
N SER A 98 2.74 17.16 -7.06
CA SER A 98 2.43 18.36 -6.28
C SER A 98 3.53 19.43 -6.35
N LYS A 99 4.77 19.03 -6.62
CA LYS A 99 5.93 19.93 -6.75
C LYS A 99 6.21 20.34 -8.20
N CYS A 100 5.46 19.80 -9.15
CA CYS A 100 5.68 20.10 -10.56
C CYS A 100 5.30 21.54 -10.91
N VAL A 101 6.24 22.31 -11.47
CA VAL A 101 6.05 23.71 -11.86
C VAL A 101 4.88 23.89 -12.87
N ARG A 102 4.61 22.86 -13.66
CA ARG A 102 3.45 22.88 -14.59
C ARG A 102 2.12 23.02 -13.87
N GLY A 103 2.02 22.51 -12.63
CA GLY A 103 0.83 22.61 -11.80
C GLY A 103 0.44 24.05 -11.39
N ILE A 104 1.32 25.05 -11.58
CA ILE A 104 1.03 26.44 -11.26
C ILE A 104 0.03 27.07 -12.24
N LYS A 105 0.09 26.70 -13.53
CA LYS A 105 -0.75 27.29 -14.60
C LYS A 105 -1.59 26.26 -15.37
N GLY A 106 -1.65 25.04 -14.88
CA GLY A 106 -2.38 23.93 -15.50
C GLY A 106 -2.22 22.67 -14.67
N GLU A 107 -2.29 21.51 -15.29
CA GLU A 107 -2.02 20.24 -14.61
C GLU A 107 -0.51 19.95 -14.58
N PRO A 108 -0.01 19.31 -13.49
CA PRO A 108 1.34 18.79 -13.44
C PRO A 108 1.59 17.79 -14.57
N VAL A 109 2.85 17.51 -14.88
CA VAL A 109 3.21 16.39 -15.75
C VAL A 109 2.77 15.08 -15.08
N GLY A 110 2.22 14.15 -15.85
CA GLY A 110 1.81 12.82 -15.37
C GLY A 110 3.01 11.93 -15.07
N ILE A 111 3.77 12.29 -14.03
CA ILE A 111 5.05 11.67 -13.68
C ILE A 111 4.87 10.18 -13.39
N GLY A 112 3.88 9.82 -12.57
CA GLY A 112 3.61 8.43 -12.25
C GLY A 112 3.14 7.61 -13.45
N ARG A 113 2.39 8.24 -14.37
CA ARG A 113 1.95 7.61 -15.64
C ARG A 113 3.13 7.32 -16.56
N LEU A 114 4.12 8.21 -16.60
CA LEU A 114 5.36 8.01 -17.34
C LEU A 114 6.27 6.98 -16.68
N GLU A 115 6.39 6.97 -15.34
CA GLU A 115 7.12 5.95 -14.58
C GLU A 115 6.53 4.55 -14.85
N ARG A 116 5.20 4.41 -14.79
CA ARG A 116 4.49 3.17 -15.15
C ARG A 116 4.80 2.75 -16.57
N PHE A 117 4.66 3.66 -17.54
CA PHE A 117 4.92 3.36 -18.95
C PHE A 117 6.32 2.79 -19.15
N VAL A 118 7.34 3.45 -18.60
CA VAL A 118 8.73 3.02 -18.72
C VAL A 118 8.96 1.63 -18.11
N ALA A 119 8.39 1.39 -16.92
CA ALA A 119 8.52 0.10 -16.25
C ALA A 119 7.80 -1.03 -17.01
N ASP A 120 6.60 -0.77 -17.53
CA ASP A 120 5.84 -1.74 -18.32
C ASP A 120 6.54 -2.03 -19.66
N TRP A 121 7.10 -0.99 -20.31
CA TRP A 121 7.86 -1.13 -21.53
C TRP A 121 9.12 -2.00 -21.32
N HIS A 122 9.90 -1.72 -20.26
CA HIS A 122 11.06 -2.53 -19.89
C HIS A 122 10.68 -3.99 -19.66
N ASN A 123 9.66 -4.24 -18.85
CA ASN A 123 9.21 -5.59 -18.53
C ASN A 123 8.73 -6.39 -19.75
N ALA A 124 8.28 -5.70 -20.81
CA ALA A 124 7.86 -6.32 -22.06
C ALA A 124 9.00 -6.57 -23.07
N HIS A 125 10.13 -5.86 -22.94
CA HIS A 125 11.20 -5.86 -23.94
C HIS A 125 12.57 -6.31 -23.43
N SER A 126 12.74 -6.44 -22.10
CA SER A 126 14.03 -6.77 -21.49
C SER A 126 13.87 -7.76 -20.35
N ASP A 127 14.78 -8.73 -20.29
CA ASP A 127 14.98 -9.64 -19.15
C ASP A 127 16.31 -9.32 -18.42
N ALA A 128 16.86 -8.13 -18.61
CA ALA A 128 18.11 -7.72 -18.02
C ALA A 128 18.00 -7.63 -16.50
N VAL A 129 18.87 -8.36 -15.80
CA VAL A 129 19.01 -8.32 -14.34
C VAL A 129 19.96 -7.19 -13.97
N PRO A 130 19.64 -6.39 -12.93
CA PRO A 130 20.55 -5.37 -12.43
C PRO A 130 21.92 -5.94 -12.06
N LYS A 131 23.00 -5.24 -12.43
CA LYS A 131 24.36 -5.64 -12.07
C LYS A 131 24.58 -5.45 -10.58
N CYS A 132 25.13 -6.49 -9.94
CA CYS A 132 25.55 -6.46 -8.53
C CYS A 132 27.06 -6.37 -8.44
N ALA A 133 27.56 -5.77 -7.34
CA ALA A 133 28.95 -5.82 -6.96
C ALA A 133 29.36 -7.27 -6.61
N PRO A 134 30.65 -7.62 -6.66
CA PRO A 134 31.13 -8.91 -6.16
C PRO A 134 30.75 -9.14 -4.70
N ASP A 135 30.60 -10.41 -4.32
CA ASP A 135 30.32 -10.83 -2.94
C ASP A 135 31.34 -10.20 -1.97
N ASN A 136 30.84 -9.48 -0.99
CA ASN A 136 31.65 -8.80 0.02
C ASN A 136 31.85 -9.64 1.31
N GLY A 137 31.29 -10.85 1.35
CA GLY A 137 31.43 -11.79 2.46
C GLY A 137 30.45 -11.56 3.62
N HIS A 138 29.66 -10.48 3.63
CA HIS A 138 28.73 -10.15 4.70
C HIS A 138 27.33 -10.69 4.45
N ARG A 139 26.65 -11.08 5.53
CA ARG A 139 25.29 -11.64 5.49
C ARG A 139 24.31 -10.75 6.25
N VAL A 140 23.20 -10.38 5.61
CA VAL A 140 22.15 -9.54 6.19
C VAL A 140 20.80 -10.25 6.11
N ALA A 141 20.06 -10.22 7.20
CA ALA A 141 18.69 -10.71 7.25
C ALA A 141 17.69 -9.56 7.11
N VAL A 142 16.62 -9.80 6.36
CA VAL A 142 15.49 -8.88 6.20
C VAL A 142 14.23 -9.57 6.68
N VAL A 143 13.50 -8.97 7.61
CA VAL A 143 12.24 -9.51 8.17
C VAL A 143 11.06 -8.83 7.53
N GLY A 144 10.36 -9.55 6.68
CA GLY A 144 9.22 -9.09 5.88
C GLY A 144 9.58 -8.69 4.46
N SER A 145 8.80 -9.17 3.51
CA SER A 145 8.95 -8.93 2.06
C SER A 145 8.04 -7.81 1.53
N GLY A 146 7.57 -6.92 2.41
CA GLY A 146 6.86 -5.71 1.98
C GLY A 146 7.79 -4.71 1.26
N PRO A 147 7.27 -3.57 0.80
CA PRO A 147 8.04 -2.58 0.03
C PRO A 147 9.35 -2.14 0.68
N SER A 148 9.37 -1.96 2.01
CA SER A 148 10.59 -1.59 2.74
C SER A 148 11.62 -2.71 2.73
N GLY A 149 11.19 -3.96 2.99
CA GLY A 149 12.08 -5.12 3.00
C GLY A 149 12.65 -5.44 1.63
N LEU A 150 11.81 -5.47 0.58
CA LEU A 150 12.27 -5.70 -0.79
C LEU A 150 13.26 -4.63 -1.26
N THR A 151 13.03 -3.35 -0.90
CA THR A 151 13.96 -2.27 -1.26
C THR A 151 15.27 -2.39 -0.49
N CYS A 152 15.22 -2.68 0.81
CA CYS A 152 16.44 -2.90 1.61
C CYS A 152 17.26 -4.07 1.05
N ALA A 153 16.60 -5.19 0.77
CA ALA A 153 17.24 -6.38 0.21
C ALA A 153 17.89 -6.11 -1.16
N GLY A 154 17.16 -5.44 -2.05
CA GLY A 154 17.68 -5.11 -3.38
C GLY A 154 18.87 -4.14 -3.34
N ASP A 155 18.82 -3.10 -2.50
CA ASP A 155 19.91 -2.13 -2.38
C ASP A 155 21.17 -2.77 -1.75
N LEU A 156 21.01 -3.71 -0.82
CA LEU A 156 22.14 -4.48 -0.25
C LEU A 156 22.70 -5.50 -1.24
N ALA A 157 21.85 -6.21 -1.98
CA ALA A 157 22.28 -7.17 -3.00
C ALA A 157 23.11 -6.49 -4.10
N LYS A 158 22.68 -5.30 -4.56
CA LYS A 158 23.46 -4.48 -5.52
C LYS A 158 24.87 -4.14 -5.01
N ARG A 159 25.08 -4.09 -3.69
CA ARG A 159 26.39 -3.81 -3.04
C ARG A 159 27.19 -5.07 -2.70
N GLY A 160 26.72 -6.25 -3.11
CA GLY A 160 27.44 -7.52 -2.93
C GLY A 160 27.17 -8.24 -1.62
N TYR A 161 26.15 -7.81 -0.83
CA TYR A 161 25.75 -8.53 0.38
C TYR A 161 24.97 -9.81 0.03
N LYS A 162 25.15 -10.85 0.84
CA LYS A 162 24.26 -12.02 0.86
C LYS A 162 23.04 -11.71 1.70
N VAL A 163 21.88 -11.58 1.06
CA VAL A 163 20.65 -11.17 1.73
C VAL A 163 19.65 -12.32 1.75
N THR A 164 19.09 -12.61 2.93
CA THR A 164 17.95 -13.50 3.08
C THR A 164 16.75 -12.73 3.62
N VAL A 165 15.61 -12.80 2.92
CA VAL A 165 14.34 -12.22 3.32
C VAL A 165 13.48 -13.31 3.96
N PHE A 166 13.11 -13.14 5.24
CA PHE A 166 12.19 -14.01 5.96
C PHE A 166 10.78 -13.42 5.88
N GLU A 167 9.88 -14.12 5.19
CA GLU A 167 8.49 -13.70 4.97
C GLU A 167 7.52 -14.62 5.71
N ALA A 168 6.62 -14.03 6.49
CA ALA A 168 5.65 -14.77 7.29
C ALA A 168 4.57 -15.48 6.44
N LEU A 169 4.20 -14.89 5.31
CA LEU A 169 3.18 -15.43 4.41
C LEU A 169 3.78 -16.43 3.41
N HIS A 170 2.93 -17.16 2.72
CA HIS A 170 3.33 -18.12 1.69
C HIS A 170 3.70 -17.50 0.33
N THR A 171 3.55 -16.19 0.20
CA THR A 171 3.88 -15.43 -1.01
C THR A 171 4.56 -14.12 -0.60
N ALA A 172 5.68 -13.80 -1.25
CA ALA A 172 6.40 -12.56 -1.03
C ALA A 172 5.68 -11.34 -1.64
N GLY A 173 5.90 -10.15 -1.08
CA GLY A 173 5.35 -8.88 -1.53
C GLY A 173 4.58 -8.11 -0.45
N GLY A 174 4.24 -8.77 0.67
CA GLY A 174 3.53 -8.11 1.77
C GLY A 174 2.22 -7.46 1.31
N VAL A 175 1.99 -6.20 1.69
CA VAL A 175 0.78 -5.45 1.35
C VAL A 175 0.52 -5.33 -0.17
N LEU A 176 1.55 -5.42 -1.00
CA LEU A 176 1.40 -5.43 -2.47
C LEU A 176 0.61 -6.63 -2.96
N VAL A 177 0.66 -7.74 -2.23
CA VAL A 177 -0.02 -8.99 -2.58
C VAL A 177 -1.31 -9.17 -1.80
N TYR A 178 -1.30 -9.00 -0.47
CA TYR A 178 -2.49 -9.26 0.33
C TYR A 178 -3.45 -8.07 0.40
N GLY A 179 -2.94 -6.82 0.32
CA GLY A 179 -3.73 -5.61 0.58
C GLY A 179 -4.25 -4.92 -0.67
N ILE A 180 -3.38 -4.66 -1.65
CA ILE A 180 -3.75 -3.93 -2.87
C ILE A 180 -4.48 -4.89 -3.84
N PRO A 181 -5.69 -4.53 -4.35
CA PRO A 181 -6.45 -5.41 -5.24
C PRO A 181 -5.78 -5.68 -6.59
N GLU A 182 -6.12 -6.83 -7.19
CA GLU A 182 -5.66 -7.26 -8.51
C GLU A 182 -5.93 -6.20 -9.58
N PHE A 183 -7.10 -5.58 -9.56
CA PHE A 183 -7.52 -4.56 -10.53
C PHE A 183 -6.78 -3.21 -10.42
N ARG A 184 -5.99 -2.99 -9.35
CA ARG A 184 -5.10 -1.83 -9.18
C ARG A 184 -3.63 -2.19 -9.38
N LEU A 185 -3.23 -3.35 -8.89
CA LEU A 185 -1.87 -3.87 -8.95
C LEU A 185 -1.92 -5.36 -9.25
N PRO A 186 -1.84 -5.77 -10.52
CA PRO A 186 -1.78 -7.17 -10.90
C PRO A 186 -0.65 -7.91 -10.17
N LYS A 187 -0.95 -9.09 -9.65
CA LYS A 187 0.05 -9.85 -8.86
C LYS A 187 1.22 -10.35 -9.70
N SER A 188 1.03 -10.49 -11.00
CA SER A 188 2.10 -10.78 -11.95
C SER A 188 3.20 -9.69 -11.95
N ILE A 189 2.81 -8.43 -11.79
CA ILE A 189 3.77 -7.31 -11.67
C ILE A 189 4.62 -7.47 -10.40
N VAL A 190 3.97 -7.77 -9.26
CA VAL A 190 4.69 -7.98 -8.00
C VAL A 190 5.60 -9.21 -8.07
N SER A 191 5.12 -10.31 -8.68
CA SER A 191 5.94 -11.51 -8.87
C SER A 191 7.19 -11.23 -9.70
N LYS A 192 7.06 -10.46 -10.80
CA LYS A 192 8.22 -10.09 -11.62
C LYS A 192 9.26 -9.26 -10.84
N GLU A 193 8.82 -8.31 -10.02
CA GLU A 193 9.73 -7.53 -9.17
C GLU A 193 10.44 -8.42 -8.12
N VAL A 194 9.74 -9.38 -7.53
CA VAL A 194 10.32 -10.36 -6.59
C VAL A 194 11.31 -11.27 -7.30
N GLU A 195 10.97 -11.77 -8.50
CA GLU A 195 11.85 -12.59 -9.33
C GLU A 195 13.13 -11.85 -9.72
N ASN A 196 13.03 -10.55 -10.05
CA ASN A 196 14.18 -9.71 -10.33
C ASN A 196 15.15 -9.65 -9.12
N LEU A 197 14.62 -9.51 -7.90
CA LEU A 197 15.42 -9.55 -6.67
C LEU A 197 16.09 -10.91 -6.46
N SER A 198 15.35 -12.00 -6.65
CA SER A 198 15.91 -13.37 -6.56
C SER A 198 17.03 -13.59 -7.58
N SER A 199 16.88 -13.05 -8.79
CA SER A 199 17.90 -13.11 -9.85
C SER A 199 19.18 -12.33 -9.49
N MET A 200 19.09 -11.35 -8.56
CA MET A 200 20.25 -10.65 -7.99
C MET A 200 20.92 -11.43 -6.85
N GLY A 201 20.46 -12.64 -6.52
CA GLY A 201 20.99 -13.48 -5.44
C GLY A 201 20.36 -13.23 -4.07
N VAL A 202 19.19 -12.60 -4.00
CA VAL A 202 18.40 -12.48 -2.76
C VAL A 202 17.66 -13.79 -2.53
N ASP A 203 17.90 -14.42 -1.39
CA ASP A 203 17.14 -15.58 -0.94
C ASP A 203 15.84 -15.13 -0.26
N ILE A 204 14.71 -15.74 -0.63
CA ILE A 204 13.41 -15.41 -0.04
C ILE A 204 12.79 -16.67 0.57
N GLU A 205 12.73 -16.69 1.90
CA GLU A 205 12.22 -17.77 2.72
C GLU A 205 10.80 -17.45 3.18
N THR A 206 9.80 -18.07 2.57
CA THR A 206 8.38 -17.89 2.93
C THR A 206 7.96 -18.80 4.08
N ASN A 207 6.78 -18.53 4.69
CA ASN A 207 6.25 -19.23 5.86
C ASN A 207 7.17 -19.16 7.11
N MET A 208 7.99 -18.11 7.18
CA MET A 208 8.93 -17.87 8.26
C MET A 208 8.44 -16.74 9.17
N VAL A 209 7.72 -17.08 10.22
CA VAL A 209 7.16 -16.12 11.18
C VAL A 209 8.21 -15.75 12.23
N VAL A 210 8.99 -14.69 11.97
CA VAL A 210 9.98 -14.20 12.94
C VAL A 210 9.31 -13.78 14.24
N GLY A 211 9.82 -14.29 15.36
CA GLY A 211 9.19 -14.25 16.69
C GLY A 211 8.39 -15.51 17.04
N LYS A 212 8.28 -16.48 16.09
CA LYS A 212 7.68 -17.80 16.33
C LYS A 212 8.57 -18.94 15.82
N THR A 213 8.89 -18.95 14.51
CA THR A 213 9.79 -19.94 13.90
C THR A 213 11.26 -19.64 14.19
N LEU A 214 11.62 -18.38 14.19
CA LEU A 214 12.96 -17.85 14.52
C LEU A 214 12.79 -16.56 15.32
N THR A 215 13.69 -16.33 16.26
CA THR A 215 13.85 -15.04 16.95
C THR A 215 14.93 -14.19 16.26
N ILE A 216 14.99 -12.90 16.58
CA ILE A 216 16.07 -12.02 16.09
C ILE A 216 17.44 -12.51 16.61
N ASP A 217 17.52 -12.99 17.85
CA ASP A 217 18.78 -13.49 18.43
C ASP A 217 19.24 -14.76 17.70
N GLU A 218 18.34 -15.70 17.41
CA GLU A 218 18.65 -16.89 16.61
C GLU A 218 19.11 -16.56 15.18
N ILE A 219 18.59 -15.49 14.57
CA ILE A 219 19.06 -15.03 13.27
C ILE A 219 20.55 -14.58 13.37
N PHE A 220 20.94 -13.86 14.42
CA PHE A 220 22.37 -13.56 14.66
C PHE A 220 23.20 -14.83 14.88
N ASP A 221 22.70 -15.81 15.66
CA ASP A 221 23.38 -17.10 15.89
C ASP A 221 23.57 -17.91 14.59
N MET A 222 22.73 -17.70 13.58
CA MET A 222 22.89 -18.26 12.23
C MET A 222 23.96 -17.56 11.40
N GLY A 223 24.64 -16.55 11.94
CA GLY A 223 25.75 -15.83 11.32
C GLY A 223 25.33 -14.66 10.43
N TYR A 224 24.13 -14.12 10.61
CA TYR A 224 23.78 -12.80 10.05
C TYR A 224 24.39 -11.70 10.91
N GLU A 225 24.93 -10.68 10.29
CA GLU A 225 25.68 -9.61 10.97
C GLU A 225 24.85 -8.34 11.19
N ALA A 226 23.74 -8.21 10.46
CA ALA A 226 22.74 -7.17 10.65
C ALA A 226 21.34 -7.69 10.30
N VAL A 227 20.30 -7.07 10.89
CA VAL A 227 18.91 -7.41 10.65
C VAL A 227 18.11 -6.13 10.34
N PHE A 228 17.34 -6.16 9.25
CA PHE A 228 16.35 -5.13 8.95
C PHE A 228 14.93 -5.62 9.26
N ILE A 229 14.16 -4.88 10.06
CA ILE A 229 12.77 -5.19 10.37
C ILE A 229 11.83 -4.33 9.52
N GLY A 230 11.23 -4.93 8.51
CA GLY A 230 10.22 -4.36 7.61
C GLY A 230 8.89 -5.10 7.69
N SER A 231 8.48 -5.54 8.89
CA SER A 231 7.31 -6.40 9.13
C SER A 231 5.95 -5.73 8.91
N GLY A 232 5.94 -4.43 8.61
CA GLY A 232 4.73 -3.66 8.32
C GLY A 232 3.80 -3.44 9.53
N ALA A 233 2.55 -3.09 9.24
CA ALA A 233 1.49 -2.87 10.21
C ALA A 233 0.23 -3.64 9.76
N GLY A 234 0.09 -4.88 10.20
CA GLY A 234 -0.98 -5.79 9.77
C GLY A 234 -2.09 -6.01 10.80
N LEU A 235 -1.97 -5.46 12.03
CA LEU A 235 -2.98 -5.63 13.07
C LEU A 235 -4.11 -4.59 12.87
N PRO A 236 -5.36 -5.02 12.54
CA PRO A 236 -6.45 -4.08 12.27
C PRO A 236 -6.90 -3.36 13.53
N ASN A 237 -7.30 -2.09 13.37
CA ASN A 237 -7.97 -1.34 14.41
C ASN A 237 -9.49 -1.51 14.27
N PHE A 238 -10.17 -1.56 15.43
CA PHE A 238 -11.63 -1.60 15.53
C PHE A 238 -12.14 -0.32 16.21
N MET A 239 -13.43 -0.04 16.04
CA MET A 239 -14.06 1.18 16.56
C MET A 239 -14.34 1.11 18.05
N GLY A 240 -14.46 -0.09 18.62
CA GLY A 240 -14.86 -0.35 20.01
C GLY A 240 -16.35 -0.09 20.24
N ILE A 241 -17.19 -0.37 19.24
CA ILE A 241 -18.64 -0.23 19.29
C ILE A 241 -19.33 -1.60 19.39
N PRO A 242 -20.58 -1.66 19.94
CA PRO A 242 -21.33 -2.90 20.00
C PRO A 242 -21.53 -3.52 18.60
N GLY A 243 -21.45 -4.85 18.51
CA GLY A 243 -21.74 -5.62 17.30
C GLY A 243 -20.56 -5.86 16.38
N GLU A 244 -19.35 -5.42 16.74
CA GLU A 244 -18.15 -5.71 15.92
C GLU A 244 -17.78 -7.20 15.86
N GLU A 245 -18.32 -8.02 16.76
CA GLU A 245 -18.18 -9.48 16.82
C GLU A 245 -19.20 -10.25 15.96
N LEU A 246 -20.13 -9.57 15.31
CA LEU A 246 -21.19 -10.21 14.52
C LEU A 246 -20.65 -10.86 13.24
N LYS A 247 -21.35 -11.89 12.78
CA LYS A 247 -21.09 -12.54 11.48
C LYS A 247 -21.41 -11.57 10.34
N GLY A 248 -20.44 -11.38 9.43
CA GLY A 248 -20.53 -10.38 8.37
C GLY A 248 -19.78 -9.09 8.68
N VAL A 249 -19.13 -8.99 9.86
CA VAL A 249 -18.18 -7.94 10.16
C VAL A 249 -16.78 -8.44 9.84
N TYR A 250 -16.04 -7.67 9.06
CA TYR A 250 -14.65 -7.92 8.67
C TYR A 250 -13.79 -6.70 8.97
N SER A 251 -12.54 -6.92 9.31
CA SER A 251 -11.53 -5.89 9.07
C SER A 251 -11.21 -5.82 7.58
N ALA A 252 -10.83 -4.65 7.06
CA ALA A 252 -10.41 -4.53 5.66
C ALA A 252 -9.20 -5.42 5.35
N ASN A 253 -8.28 -5.60 6.30
CA ASN A 253 -7.14 -6.52 6.15
C ASN A 253 -7.60 -7.95 5.89
N GLU A 254 -8.55 -8.47 6.68
CA GLU A 254 -9.08 -9.81 6.49
C GLU A 254 -9.81 -9.93 5.15
N PHE A 255 -10.69 -8.98 4.85
CA PHE A 255 -11.50 -8.97 3.63
C PHE A 255 -10.62 -8.96 2.37
N LEU A 256 -9.63 -8.07 2.34
CA LEU A 256 -8.70 -7.94 1.22
C LEU A 256 -7.73 -9.11 1.14
N THR A 257 -7.23 -9.65 2.26
CA THR A 257 -6.36 -10.84 2.26
C THR A 257 -7.09 -12.05 1.67
N ARG A 258 -8.34 -12.28 2.07
CA ARG A 258 -9.17 -13.36 1.49
C ARG A 258 -9.37 -13.18 -0.02
N SER A 259 -9.64 -11.96 -0.46
CA SER A 259 -9.82 -11.67 -1.88
C SER A 259 -8.51 -11.73 -2.67
N ASN A 260 -7.47 -11.00 -2.26
CA ASN A 260 -6.27 -10.80 -3.06
C ASN A 260 -5.27 -11.97 -2.93
N LEU A 261 -4.83 -12.29 -1.70
CA LEU A 261 -3.85 -13.33 -1.46
C LEU A 261 -4.45 -14.73 -1.64
N MET A 262 -5.65 -14.94 -1.05
CA MET A 262 -6.32 -16.24 -1.09
C MET A 262 -7.24 -16.40 -2.31
N LYS A 263 -7.31 -15.37 -3.17
CA LYS A 263 -8.02 -15.38 -4.46
C LYS A 263 -9.50 -15.77 -4.38
N ALA A 264 -10.19 -15.31 -3.32
CA ALA A 264 -11.61 -15.64 -3.08
C ALA A 264 -12.57 -15.15 -4.20
N TYR A 265 -12.08 -14.33 -5.12
CA TYR A 265 -12.83 -13.85 -6.31
C TYR A 265 -12.88 -14.86 -7.46
N LYS A 266 -12.09 -15.95 -7.42
CA LYS A 266 -12.10 -17.00 -8.44
C LYS A 266 -13.33 -17.91 -8.28
N ASP A 267 -13.65 -18.65 -9.35
CA ASP A 267 -14.83 -19.52 -9.40
C ASP A 267 -14.77 -20.68 -8.41
N ASP A 268 -13.58 -21.21 -8.10
CA ASP A 268 -13.35 -22.27 -7.13
C ASP A 268 -12.33 -21.83 -6.06
N PRO A 269 -12.75 -20.97 -5.12
CA PRO A 269 -11.85 -20.42 -4.12
C PRO A 269 -11.64 -21.44 -2.97
N VAL A 270 -10.39 -21.67 -2.60
CA VAL A 270 -10.04 -22.51 -1.44
C VAL A 270 -10.46 -21.84 -0.12
N THR A 271 -10.37 -20.50 -0.06
CA THR A 271 -10.78 -19.72 1.10
C THR A 271 -12.10 -19.01 0.82
N PRO A 272 -13.18 -19.32 1.56
CA PRO A 272 -14.46 -18.68 1.35
C PRO A 272 -14.45 -17.23 1.85
N ILE A 273 -15.25 -16.39 1.19
CA ILE A 273 -15.61 -15.05 1.66
C ILE A 273 -17.13 -14.91 1.61
N MET A 274 -17.71 -14.29 2.63
CA MET A 274 -19.14 -13.97 2.59
C MET A 274 -19.34 -12.82 1.59
N LYS A 275 -20.10 -13.10 0.55
CA LYS A 275 -20.50 -12.09 -0.44
C LYS A 275 -21.73 -11.37 0.09
N GLY A 276 -21.58 -10.12 0.50
CA GLY A 276 -22.70 -9.30 0.96
C GLY A 276 -23.55 -8.78 -0.19
N GLY A 277 -24.85 -8.65 0.01
CA GLY A 277 -25.74 -7.92 -0.91
C GLY A 277 -25.59 -6.41 -0.74
N LYS A 278 -25.63 -5.94 0.51
CA LYS A 278 -25.43 -4.52 0.86
C LYS A 278 -24.26 -4.38 1.84
N VAL A 279 -23.22 -3.72 1.41
CA VAL A 279 -21.96 -3.63 2.15
C VAL A 279 -21.71 -2.20 2.61
N ALA A 280 -21.40 -1.99 3.90
CA ALA A 280 -20.86 -0.74 4.41
C ALA A 280 -19.36 -0.88 4.66
N VAL A 281 -18.57 -0.01 4.05
CA VAL A 281 -17.13 0.10 4.32
C VAL A 281 -16.89 1.35 5.15
N VAL A 282 -16.37 1.17 6.36
CA VAL A 282 -16.14 2.27 7.31
C VAL A 282 -14.72 2.77 7.19
N GLY A 283 -14.55 3.97 6.67
CA GLY A 283 -13.26 4.60 6.46
C GLY A 283 -13.19 5.43 5.19
N GLY A 284 -12.11 6.20 5.01
CA GLY A 284 -11.96 7.10 3.86
C GLY A 284 -10.59 7.06 3.21
N GLY A 285 -9.73 6.10 3.57
CA GLY A 285 -8.40 5.92 2.98
C GLY A 285 -8.39 5.02 1.74
N ASN A 286 -7.22 4.84 1.12
CA ASN A 286 -7.07 3.96 -0.05
C ASN A 286 -7.56 2.54 0.22
N VAL A 287 -7.32 2.01 1.43
CA VAL A 287 -7.78 0.68 1.84
C VAL A 287 -9.32 0.59 1.86
N ALA A 288 -10.02 1.68 2.21
CA ALA A 288 -11.48 1.72 2.16
C ALA A 288 -11.99 1.71 0.72
N MET A 289 -11.34 2.47 -0.19
CA MET A 289 -11.66 2.42 -1.63
C MET A 289 -11.42 1.02 -2.19
N ASP A 290 -10.29 0.40 -1.84
CA ASP A 290 -9.95 -0.95 -2.25
C ASP A 290 -10.98 -1.99 -1.77
N ALA A 291 -11.38 -1.92 -0.50
CA ALA A 291 -12.38 -2.82 0.06
C ALA A 291 -13.78 -2.63 -0.57
N ALA A 292 -14.20 -1.39 -0.77
CA ALA A 292 -15.50 -1.08 -1.37
C ALA A 292 -15.58 -1.53 -2.84
N ARG A 293 -14.55 -1.23 -3.62
CA ARG A 293 -14.46 -1.65 -5.03
C ARG A 293 -14.32 -3.16 -5.17
N THR A 294 -13.66 -3.82 -4.22
CA THR A 294 -13.59 -5.29 -4.14
C THR A 294 -14.95 -5.89 -3.81
N ALA A 295 -15.70 -5.34 -2.84
CA ALA A 295 -17.03 -5.81 -2.50
C ALA A 295 -18.00 -5.75 -3.69
N LEU A 296 -17.95 -4.66 -4.45
CA LEU A 296 -18.74 -4.50 -5.67
C LEU A 296 -18.41 -5.60 -6.70
N ARG A 297 -17.11 -5.86 -6.96
CA ARG A 297 -16.66 -6.91 -7.88
C ARG A 297 -16.98 -8.33 -7.43
N LEU A 298 -17.13 -8.54 -6.13
CA LEU A 298 -17.58 -9.82 -5.57
C LEU A 298 -19.08 -10.03 -5.71
N GLY A 299 -19.83 -9.04 -6.22
CA GLY A 299 -21.24 -9.13 -6.54
C GLY A 299 -22.18 -8.44 -5.56
N ALA A 300 -21.69 -7.52 -4.71
CA ALA A 300 -22.54 -6.70 -3.89
C ALA A 300 -23.47 -5.84 -4.77
N GLU A 301 -24.76 -5.83 -4.44
CA GLU A 301 -25.78 -5.02 -5.14
C GLU A 301 -25.62 -3.53 -4.81
N LYS A 302 -25.17 -3.25 -3.59
CA LYS A 302 -24.99 -1.90 -3.09
C LYS A 302 -23.81 -1.80 -2.12
N VAL A 303 -22.95 -0.80 -2.35
CA VAL A 303 -21.78 -0.55 -1.50
C VAL A 303 -21.79 0.89 -1.03
N TYR A 304 -21.57 1.09 0.27
CA TYR A 304 -21.48 2.38 0.91
C TYR A 304 -20.07 2.61 1.49
N ILE A 305 -19.49 3.78 1.25
CA ILE A 305 -18.40 4.31 2.06
C ILE A 305 -19.01 5.14 3.19
N VAL A 306 -18.80 4.75 4.44
CA VAL A 306 -19.21 5.50 5.63
C VAL A 306 -18.01 6.22 6.20
N TYR A 307 -18.02 7.56 6.13
CA TYR A 307 -16.88 8.38 6.54
C TYR A 307 -17.33 9.60 7.38
N ARG A 308 -16.64 9.79 8.50
CA ARG A 308 -16.99 10.81 9.51
C ARG A 308 -16.67 12.26 9.15
N ARG A 309 -16.01 12.52 8.02
CA ARG A 309 -15.70 13.86 7.51
C ARG A 309 -16.26 14.05 6.11
N SER A 310 -15.95 15.20 5.48
CA SER A 310 -16.41 15.51 4.13
C SER A 310 -15.48 14.93 3.06
N LEU A 311 -15.83 15.16 1.80
CA LEU A 311 -15.07 14.73 0.63
C LEU A 311 -13.65 15.35 0.61
N ASP A 312 -13.53 16.60 1.03
CA ASP A 312 -12.25 17.31 1.03
C ASP A 312 -11.22 16.74 2.01
N GLU A 313 -11.68 16.09 3.08
CA GLU A 313 -10.82 15.46 4.07
C GLU A 313 -10.57 13.97 3.80
N LEU A 314 -11.02 13.40 2.69
CA LEU A 314 -10.71 12.02 2.32
C LEU A 314 -9.20 11.86 2.10
N PRO A 315 -8.52 10.96 2.83
CA PRO A 315 -7.09 10.74 2.65
C PRO A 315 -6.75 9.81 1.47
N ALA A 316 -7.76 9.22 0.81
CA ALA A 316 -7.57 8.39 -0.38
C ALA A 316 -7.09 9.22 -1.57
N ARG A 317 -6.38 8.59 -2.51
CA ARG A 317 -6.04 9.18 -3.81
C ARG A 317 -7.30 9.65 -4.53
N LYS A 318 -7.24 10.83 -5.14
CA LYS A 318 -8.37 11.41 -5.87
C LYS A 318 -8.86 10.49 -6.98
N GLU A 319 -7.95 9.92 -7.76
CA GLU A 319 -8.26 8.97 -8.83
C GLU A 319 -9.02 7.74 -8.31
N GLU A 320 -8.68 7.22 -7.11
CA GLU A 320 -9.37 6.06 -6.52
C GLU A 320 -10.77 6.42 -6.01
N VAL A 321 -10.94 7.65 -5.51
CA VAL A 321 -12.27 8.18 -5.12
C VAL A 321 -13.14 8.37 -6.35
N GLU A 322 -12.61 8.96 -7.42
CA GLU A 322 -13.31 9.16 -8.70
C GLU A 322 -13.73 7.80 -9.28
N HIS A 323 -12.83 6.84 -9.36
CA HIS A 323 -13.14 5.49 -9.83
C HIS A 323 -14.23 4.81 -8.99
N ALA A 324 -14.20 4.96 -7.66
CA ALA A 324 -15.24 4.40 -6.78
C ALA A 324 -16.62 5.01 -7.04
N MET A 325 -16.67 6.33 -7.24
CA MET A 325 -17.93 7.03 -7.59
C MET A 325 -18.46 6.64 -8.96
N GLU A 326 -17.58 6.56 -9.96
CA GLU A 326 -17.95 6.13 -11.32
C GLU A 326 -18.47 4.69 -11.36
N GLU A 327 -17.94 3.81 -10.50
CA GLU A 327 -18.39 2.42 -10.34
C GLU A 327 -19.70 2.29 -9.52
N GLY A 328 -20.31 3.40 -9.10
CA GLY A 328 -21.61 3.43 -8.43
C GLY A 328 -21.58 3.24 -6.90
N ILE A 329 -20.41 3.37 -6.26
CA ILE A 329 -20.29 3.32 -4.81
C ILE A 329 -20.86 4.60 -4.19
N GLU A 330 -21.77 4.49 -3.23
CA GLU A 330 -22.37 5.63 -2.54
C GLU A 330 -21.53 6.09 -1.34
N PHE A 331 -21.25 7.39 -1.27
CA PHE A 331 -20.51 7.99 -0.16
C PHE A 331 -21.50 8.57 0.88
N LYS A 332 -21.52 7.97 2.07
CA LYS A 332 -22.22 8.46 3.26
C LYS A 332 -21.23 9.27 4.10
N LEU A 333 -20.95 10.49 3.63
CA LEU A 333 -20.04 11.44 4.28
C LEU A 333 -20.69 12.09 5.50
N LEU A 334 -19.88 12.59 6.43
CA LEU A 334 -20.35 13.16 7.70
C LEU A 334 -21.22 12.20 8.50
N ASN A 335 -20.85 10.92 8.50
CA ASN A 335 -21.53 9.89 9.26
C ASN A 335 -20.51 9.02 10.00
N ASN A 336 -20.78 8.74 11.27
CA ASN A 336 -19.94 7.87 12.10
C ASN A 336 -20.74 6.71 12.68
N PRO A 337 -20.29 5.47 12.52
CA PRO A 337 -20.95 4.32 13.16
C PRO A 337 -20.90 4.40 14.68
N VAL A 338 -21.97 3.97 15.32
CA VAL A 338 -22.09 3.88 16.79
C VAL A 338 -22.48 2.49 17.27
N GLU A 339 -23.05 1.66 16.39
CA GLU A 339 -23.47 0.29 16.70
C GLU A 339 -23.62 -0.51 15.40
N ILE A 340 -23.27 -1.79 15.40
CA ILE A 340 -23.59 -2.73 14.34
C ILE A 340 -24.73 -3.62 14.84
N ILE A 341 -25.82 -3.70 14.06
CA ILE A 341 -27.06 -4.38 14.45
C ILE A 341 -27.06 -5.80 13.86
N GLY A 342 -27.30 -6.78 14.71
CA GLY A 342 -27.42 -8.18 14.31
C GLY A 342 -28.83 -8.71 14.43
N TYR A 343 -29.15 -9.71 13.60
CA TYR A 343 -30.36 -10.50 13.76
C TYR A 343 -30.30 -11.33 15.05
N ASN A 344 -31.36 -11.34 15.80
CA ASN A 344 -31.53 -12.19 16.98
C ASN A 344 -32.98 -12.67 17.05
N ASN A 345 -33.18 -13.99 17.02
CA ASN A 345 -34.48 -14.61 17.25
C ASN A 345 -34.56 -15.07 18.72
N PRO A 346 -35.32 -14.38 19.58
CA PRO A 346 -35.41 -14.71 20.99
C PRO A 346 -36.15 -16.03 21.23
N ASP A 347 -37.03 -16.45 20.30
CA ASP A 347 -37.85 -17.65 20.41
C ASP A 347 -37.10 -18.91 19.95
N ASP A 348 -36.10 -18.76 19.10
CA ASP A 348 -35.26 -19.86 18.66
C ASP A 348 -33.77 -19.51 18.71
N ARG A 349 -33.09 -19.89 19.79
CA ARG A 349 -31.65 -19.69 19.96
C ARG A 349 -30.80 -20.45 18.94
N ARG A 350 -31.34 -21.43 18.21
CA ARG A 350 -30.68 -22.21 17.19
C ARG A 350 -30.92 -21.71 15.78
N ASP A 351 -31.66 -20.62 15.63
CA ASP A 351 -31.89 -19.99 14.32
C ASP A 351 -30.50 -19.71 13.68
N PRO A 352 -30.21 -20.28 12.50
CA PRO A 352 -28.92 -20.13 11.85
C PRO A 352 -28.60 -18.68 11.46
N LYS A 353 -29.61 -17.82 11.41
CA LYS A 353 -29.47 -16.38 11.13
C LYS A 353 -29.00 -15.58 12.34
N ASN A 354 -29.07 -16.13 13.55
CA ASN A 354 -28.66 -15.43 14.76
C ASN A 354 -27.18 -15.00 14.67
N GLY A 355 -26.97 -13.73 14.98
CA GLY A 355 -25.66 -13.10 14.98
C GLY A 355 -25.17 -12.61 13.62
N PHE A 356 -25.99 -12.68 12.55
CA PHE A 356 -25.63 -12.04 11.28
C PHE A 356 -26.02 -10.56 11.28
N VAL A 357 -25.18 -9.74 10.66
CA VAL A 357 -25.42 -8.30 10.46
C VAL A 357 -26.72 -8.07 9.69
N THR A 358 -27.52 -7.12 10.15
CA THR A 358 -28.72 -6.64 9.47
C THR A 358 -28.74 -5.12 9.27
N GLY A 359 -27.80 -4.40 9.89
CA GLY A 359 -27.70 -2.97 9.73
C GLY A 359 -26.54 -2.37 10.49
N ILE A 360 -26.25 -1.11 10.20
CA ILE A 360 -25.31 -0.29 10.93
C ILE A 360 -25.98 1.01 11.37
N LYS A 361 -25.94 1.30 12.66
CA LYS A 361 -26.46 2.53 13.23
C LYS A 361 -25.36 3.59 13.18
N CYS A 362 -25.65 4.70 12.54
CA CYS A 362 -24.76 5.83 12.36
C CYS A 362 -25.33 7.09 13.00
N ILE A 363 -24.46 7.99 13.44
CA ILE A 363 -24.79 9.34 13.87
C ILE A 363 -24.24 10.33 12.85
N LYS A 364 -25.00 11.40 12.55
CA LYS A 364 -24.51 12.48 11.67
C LYS A 364 -23.46 13.31 12.37
N MET A 365 -22.53 13.83 11.57
CA MET A 365 -21.42 14.64 12.06
C MET A 365 -21.47 16.04 11.43
N GLU A 366 -20.94 17.00 12.15
CA GLU A 366 -20.55 18.30 11.60
C GLU A 366 -19.04 18.50 11.77
N LEU A 367 -18.46 19.41 11.00
CA LEU A 367 -17.03 19.70 11.08
C LEU A 367 -16.80 20.96 11.91
N GLY A 368 -15.99 20.83 12.97
CA GLY A 368 -15.51 21.92 13.78
C GLY A 368 -14.39 22.71 13.10
N GLU A 369 -13.79 23.63 13.85
CA GLU A 369 -12.65 24.43 13.36
C GLU A 369 -11.44 23.54 13.00
N PRO A 370 -10.62 23.97 12.02
CA PRO A 370 -9.41 23.25 11.64
C PRO A 370 -8.36 23.27 12.78
N ASP A 371 -7.69 22.15 12.98
CA ASP A 371 -6.53 22.07 13.85
C ASP A 371 -5.27 22.74 13.22
N GLU A 372 -4.14 22.73 13.93
CA GLU A 372 -2.85 23.29 13.45
C GLU A 372 -2.37 22.70 12.12
N ARG A 373 -2.89 21.53 11.74
CA ARG A 373 -2.59 20.85 10.47
C ARG A 373 -3.68 21.08 9.42
N GLY A 374 -4.64 21.98 9.67
CA GLY A 374 -5.76 22.30 8.78
C GLY A 374 -6.85 21.21 8.74
N ARG A 375 -6.84 20.23 9.67
CA ARG A 375 -7.81 19.13 9.70
C ARG A 375 -8.97 19.49 10.62
N ARG A 376 -10.20 19.46 10.09
CA ARG A 376 -11.42 19.73 10.85
C ARG A 376 -11.85 18.50 11.68
N ARG A 377 -12.10 18.72 12.97
CA ARG A 377 -12.55 17.66 13.87
C ARG A 377 -14.01 17.33 13.60
N PRO A 378 -14.39 16.05 13.41
CA PRO A 378 -15.79 15.67 13.32
C PRO A 378 -16.44 15.72 14.71
N ILE A 379 -17.61 16.35 14.79
CA ILE A 379 -18.40 16.54 16.01
C ILE A 379 -19.75 15.85 15.79
N PRO A 380 -20.23 14.95 16.70
CA PRO A 380 -21.50 14.29 16.54
C PRO A 380 -22.66 15.27 16.76
N ILE A 381 -23.72 15.13 15.95
CA ILE A 381 -24.98 15.85 16.11
C ILE A 381 -25.91 14.97 16.93
N GLU A 382 -26.17 15.32 18.19
CA GLU A 382 -27.00 14.54 19.08
C GLU A 382 -28.42 14.37 18.55
N GLY A 383 -28.98 13.15 18.70
CA GLY A 383 -30.35 12.83 18.25
C GLY A 383 -30.48 12.66 16.73
N SER A 384 -29.37 12.58 15.99
CA SER A 384 -29.37 12.42 14.54
C SER A 384 -29.11 10.98 14.08
N GLU A 385 -29.22 10.03 15.00
CA GLU A 385 -28.97 8.62 14.71
C GLU A 385 -29.96 8.08 13.67
N PHE A 386 -29.42 7.22 12.80
CA PHE A 386 -30.23 6.49 11.81
C PHE A 386 -29.60 5.12 11.53
N VAL A 387 -30.38 4.22 10.98
CA VAL A 387 -29.93 2.89 10.60
C VAL A 387 -29.78 2.82 9.08
N LEU A 388 -28.63 2.32 8.64
CA LEU A 388 -28.37 1.94 7.26
C LEU A 388 -28.51 0.42 7.17
N ASP A 389 -29.42 -0.05 6.31
CA ASP A 389 -29.69 -1.46 6.06
C ASP A 389 -28.54 -2.08 5.27
N VAL A 390 -27.77 -2.95 5.91
CA VAL A 390 -26.60 -3.66 5.33
C VAL A 390 -26.48 -5.04 5.96
N ASP A 391 -25.93 -5.99 5.22
CA ASP A 391 -25.67 -7.37 5.69
C ASP A 391 -24.17 -7.65 5.92
N THR A 392 -23.32 -6.72 5.51
CA THR A 392 -21.87 -6.84 5.67
C THR A 392 -21.27 -5.49 6.04
N VAL A 393 -20.34 -5.50 7.00
CA VAL A 393 -19.57 -4.31 7.42
C VAL A 393 -18.07 -4.60 7.30
N VAL A 394 -17.33 -3.74 6.59
CA VAL A 394 -15.88 -3.81 6.48
C VAL A 394 -15.25 -2.62 7.17
N ILE A 395 -14.50 -2.88 8.26
CA ILE A 395 -13.86 -1.84 9.07
C ILE A 395 -12.50 -1.51 8.49
N SER A 396 -12.32 -0.27 8.01
CA SER A 396 -11.14 0.24 7.30
C SER A 396 -10.60 1.53 7.93
N ILE A 397 -10.37 1.51 9.24
CA ILE A 397 -9.93 2.68 10.02
C ILE A 397 -8.43 2.68 10.37
N GLY A 398 -7.65 1.89 9.64
CA GLY A 398 -6.21 1.77 9.78
C GLY A 398 -5.76 0.54 10.54
N THR A 399 -4.44 0.39 10.59
CA THR A 399 -3.76 -0.76 11.19
C THR A 399 -2.62 -0.32 12.11
N SER A 400 -2.17 -1.22 12.97
CA SER A 400 -1.06 -1.04 13.90
C SER A 400 0.00 -2.11 13.68
N PRO A 401 1.29 -1.86 14.03
CA PRO A 401 2.33 -2.87 14.01
C PRO A 401 2.00 -4.06 14.90
N ASN A 402 2.33 -5.27 14.43
CA ASN A 402 2.14 -6.49 15.22
C ASN A 402 3.15 -6.52 16.38
N PRO A 403 2.72 -6.73 17.64
CA PRO A 403 3.61 -6.73 18.81
C PRO A 403 4.53 -7.96 18.91
N LEU A 404 4.40 -8.94 18.02
CA LEU A 404 5.11 -10.22 18.10
C LEU A 404 6.63 -10.04 18.17
N ILE A 405 7.22 -9.30 17.23
CA ILE A 405 8.68 -9.10 17.19
C ILE A 405 9.16 -8.40 18.46
N LYS A 406 8.47 -7.35 18.91
CA LYS A 406 8.80 -6.66 20.17
C LYS A 406 8.74 -7.60 21.38
N SER A 407 7.70 -8.42 21.47
CA SER A 407 7.48 -9.32 22.63
C SER A 407 8.51 -10.44 22.73
N THR A 408 9.19 -10.77 21.62
CA THR A 408 10.18 -11.84 21.51
C THR A 408 11.63 -11.34 21.34
N THR A 409 11.85 -10.02 21.35
CA THR A 409 13.18 -9.43 21.14
C THR A 409 13.54 -8.51 22.30
N LYS A 410 14.51 -8.91 23.12
CA LYS A 410 15.04 -8.09 24.22
C LYS A 410 15.83 -6.91 23.67
N GLY A 411 15.70 -5.74 24.29
CA GLY A 411 16.43 -4.52 23.90
C GLY A 411 15.85 -3.78 22.71
N LEU A 412 14.75 -4.25 22.13
CA LEU A 412 14.03 -3.54 21.08
C LEU A 412 12.90 -2.71 21.69
N ASP A 413 12.94 -1.40 21.58
CA ASP A 413 11.91 -0.51 22.14
C ASP A 413 10.87 -0.10 21.11
N VAL A 414 9.65 0.15 21.59
CA VAL A 414 8.52 0.64 20.80
C VAL A 414 7.86 1.83 21.45
N ASN A 415 7.24 2.68 20.65
CA ASN A 415 6.45 3.80 21.11
C ASN A 415 5.07 3.35 21.63
N LYS A 416 4.28 4.29 22.18
CA LYS A 416 2.93 4.02 22.73
C LYS A 416 1.94 3.40 21.73
N ARG A 417 2.21 3.51 20.43
CA ARG A 417 1.36 2.95 19.34
C ARG A 417 1.90 1.62 18.79
N GLY A 418 2.95 1.08 19.41
CA GLY A 418 3.57 -0.18 18.99
C GLY A 418 4.59 -0.06 17.85
N GLY A 419 4.84 1.15 17.32
CA GLY A 419 5.88 1.38 16.30
C GLY A 419 7.29 1.26 16.90
N ILE A 420 8.19 0.60 16.20
CA ILE A 420 9.58 0.43 16.62
C ILE A 420 10.26 1.81 16.70
N ILE A 421 10.97 2.07 17.81
CA ILE A 421 11.73 3.31 17.97
C ILE A 421 13.04 3.18 17.19
N ILE A 422 13.31 4.18 16.35
CA ILE A 422 14.52 4.27 15.54
C ILE A 422 15.18 5.64 15.68
N GLU A 423 16.45 5.70 15.33
CA GLU A 423 17.13 6.94 14.97
C GLU A 423 16.71 7.33 13.55
N GLU A 424 16.07 8.49 13.38
CA GLU A 424 15.49 8.90 12.09
C GLU A 424 16.53 9.03 10.96
N ALA A 425 17.75 9.38 11.29
CA ALA A 425 18.83 9.57 10.31
C ALA A 425 19.38 8.26 9.74
N THR A 426 19.24 7.14 10.45
CA THR A 426 19.89 5.86 10.11
C THR A 426 18.93 4.68 10.02
N GLY A 427 17.76 4.77 10.65
CA GLY A 427 16.86 3.64 10.83
C GLY A 427 17.33 2.63 11.89
N ALA A 428 18.42 2.92 12.62
CA ALA A 428 18.93 2.06 13.68
C ALA A 428 17.95 2.01 14.86
N THR A 429 17.73 0.81 15.40
CA THR A 429 16.85 0.60 16.58
C THR A 429 17.66 0.71 17.88
N THR A 430 17.00 0.52 19.01
CA THR A 430 17.68 0.44 20.33
C THR A 430 18.52 -0.84 20.51
N LYS A 431 18.36 -1.84 19.63
CA LYS A 431 19.16 -3.07 19.64
C LYS A 431 20.26 -2.99 18.57
N GLU A 432 21.52 -3.18 19.00
CA GLU A 432 22.69 -3.11 18.13
C GLU A 432 22.57 -4.08 16.93
N GLY A 433 22.99 -3.65 15.74
CA GLY A 433 22.92 -4.42 14.49
C GLY A 433 21.50 -4.58 13.93
N VAL A 434 20.48 -4.01 14.60
CA VAL A 434 19.08 -4.11 14.17
C VAL A 434 18.56 -2.76 13.69
N TYR A 435 18.02 -2.75 12.48
CA TYR A 435 17.42 -1.59 11.80
C TYR A 435 15.95 -1.85 11.55
N ALA A 436 15.16 -0.80 11.42
CA ALA A 436 13.74 -0.94 11.10
C ALA A 436 13.25 0.20 10.19
N GLY A 437 12.18 -0.07 9.45
CA GLY A 437 11.58 0.93 8.58
C GLY A 437 10.20 0.55 8.04
N GLY A 438 9.57 1.51 7.35
CA GLY A 438 8.22 1.38 6.84
C GLY A 438 7.17 1.36 7.95
N ASP A 439 6.05 0.71 7.69
CA ASP A 439 4.88 0.76 8.58
C ASP A 439 5.13 0.11 9.95
N ALA A 440 6.17 -0.71 10.11
CA ALA A 440 6.61 -1.23 11.41
C ALA A 440 7.08 -0.13 12.38
N VAL A 441 7.46 1.03 11.83
CA VAL A 441 7.92 2.21 12.56
C VAL A 441 6.84 3.28 12.62
N THR A 442 6.31 3.67 11.47
CA THR A 442 5.42 4.84 11.32
C THR A 442 3.94 4.52 11.49
N GLY A 443 3.55 3.25 11.47
CA GLY A 443 2.18 2.83 11.16
C GLY A 443 1.91 2.92 9.65
N ALA A 444 0.69 2.61 9.22
CA ALA A 444 0.32 2.54 7.81
C ALA A 444 0.58 3.87 7.08
N ALA A 445 1.40 3.81 6.03
CA ALA A 445 1.79 4.95 5.19
C ALA A 445 1.72 4.57 3.70
N THR A 446 2.67 5.05 2.88
CA THR A 446 2.69 4.76 1.44
C THR A 446 3.79 3.77 1.07
N VAL A 447 3.58 3.04 -0.04
CA VAL A 447 4.58 2.11 -0.59
C VAL A 447 5.94 2.80 -0.76
N ILE A 448 5.96 3.96 -1.41
CA ILE A 448 7.21 4.68 -1.69
C ILE A 448 7.90 5.22 -0.43
N SER A 449 7.13 5.61 0.61
CA SER A 449 7.72 6.02 1.90
C SER A 449 8.37 4.83 2.61
N ALA A 450 7.75 3.66 2.56
CA ALA A 450 8.32 2.42 3.08
C ALA A 450 9.59 2.02 2.32
N MET A 451 9.61 2.19 0.99
CA MET A 451 10.81 1.99 0.17
C MET A 451 11.95 2.95 0.57
N GLY A 452 11.63 4.23 0.80
CA GLY A 452 12.60 5.23 1.27
C GLY A 452 13.25 4.83 2.60
N ALA A 453 12.47 4.30 3.54
CA ALA A 453 12.97 3.79 4.81
C ALA A 453 13.87 2.56 4.64
N GLY A 454 13.50 1.61 3.77
CA GLY A 454 14.32 0.45 3.43
C GLY A 454 15.66 0.85 2.80
N LYS A 455 15.64 1.84 1.93
CA LYS A 455 16.84 2.41 1.28
C LYS A 455 17.79 3.09 2.28
N LEU A 456 17.23 3.86 3.21
CA LEU A 456 17.99 4.49 4.29
C LEU A 456 18.68 3.43 5.15
N ALA A 457 17.94 2.41 5.57
CA ALA A 457 18.47 1.33 6.39
C ALA A 457 19.56 0.53 5.65
N ALA A 458 19.38 0.22 4.36
CA ALA A 458 20.39 -0.45 3.55
C ALA A 458 21.72 0.32 3.51
N LYS A 459 21.65 1.65 3.35
CA LYS A 459 22.82 2.52 3.41
C LYS A 459 23.49 2.46 4.78
N SER A 460 22.73 2.54 5.86
CA SER A 460 23.24 2.53 7.23
C SER A 460 23.83 1.18 7.64
N ILE A 461 23.24 0.07 7.17
CA ILE A 461 23.80 -1.27 7.34
C ILE A 461 25.14 -1.40 6.63
N ASP A 462 25.24 -0.90 5.39
CA ASP A 462 26.49 -0.86 4.63
C ASP A 462 27.59 -0.06 5.37
N GLU A 463 27.26 1.11 5.90
CA GLU A 463 28.17 1.93 6.72
C GLU A 463 28.56 1.24 8.05
N TYR A 464 27.67 0.44 8.63
CA TYR A 464 27.93 -0.31 9.87
C TYR A 464 28.87 -1.50 9.65
N LEU A 465 28.67 -2.26 8.58
CA LEU A 465 29.45 -3.47 8.28
C LEU A 465 30.76 -3.19 7.55
N SER A 466 30.94 -2.00 6.99
CA SER A 466 32.20 -1.58 6.33
C SER A 466 33.24 -1.03 7.29
N LYS A 467 32.98 -0.96 8.58
CA LYS A 467 33.92 -0.52 9.62
C LYS A 467 34.81 -1.65 10.08
#